data_2a8857586004939f45e8f85f36062921
#
_entry.id   2a8857586004939f45e8f85f36062921
#
_cell.length_a   1.000
_cell.length_b   1.000
_cell.length_c   1.000
_cell.angle_alpha   90.00
_cell.angle_beta   90.00
_cell.angle_gamma   90.00
#
_symmetry.space_group_name_H-M   'P 1'
#
loop_
_entity.id
_entity.type
_entity.pdbx_description
1 polymer ?
#
loop_
_entity_poly.entity_id
_entity_poly.type
_entity_poly.pdbx_seq_one_letter_code
_entity_poly.pdbx_strand_id
1 'polypeptide(L)'
;MSFTEHSNLIFGQAIRDYHLTDNVDTPMNNPYERGTIDYNLYMKCWIDTVQWHFEDIIRDPHIDPIEALNLKRRIDRSNQDRTDLVEEIDSYFRHKYSEVKTLPEARLNTESPAWAIDRLSILALKIYHMREQVERNDADDEHRARCAAKLDVLLEQQKDL
;
A
#
# COMPACT_ATOMS: atom_id res chain seq x y z
N MET A 1 9.40 3.55 18.98
CA MET A 1 8.76 3.14 17.72
C MET A 1 9.08 4.20 16.67
N SER A 2 9.73 3.79 15.58
CA SER A 2 10.02 4.69 14.44
C SER A 2 8.73 5.04 13.68
N PHE A 3 8.82 6.04 12.79
CA PHE A 3 7.68 6.38 11.91
C PHE A 3 7.32 5.20 10.97
N THR A 4 8.33 4.50 10.46
CA THR A 4 8.16 3.31 9.61
C THR A 4 7.46 2.17 10.35
N GLU A 5 7.88 1.86 11.56
CA GLU A 5 7.21 0.84 12.40
C GLU A 5 5.75 1.19 12.65
N HIS A 6 5.47 2.46 12.98
CA HIS A 6 4.11 2.96 13.19
C HIS A 6 3.27 2.84 11.91
N SER A 7 3.81 3.25 10.77
CA SER A 7 3.14 3.14 9.47
C SER A 7 2.80 1.69 9.12
N ASN A 8 3.73 0.76 9.35
CA ASN A 8 3.50 -0.68 9.11
C ASN A 8 2.39 -1.26 9.98
N LEU A 9 2.20 -0.80 11.22
CA LEU A 9 1.07 -1.20 12.06
C LEU A 9 -0.26 -0.75 11.46
N ILE A 10 -0.33 0.50 10.98
CA ILE A 10 -1.52 1.07 10.34
C ILE A 10 -1.82 0.35 9.02
N PHE A 11 -0.81 0.11 8.20
CA PHE A 11 -0.98 -0.64 6.94
C PHE A 11 -1.48 -2.06 7.18
N GLY A 12 -0.89 -2.76 8.15
CA GLY A 12 -1.36 -4.09 8.52
C GLY A 12 -2.80 -4.09 9.03
N GLN A 13 -3.25 -3.04 9.71
CA GLN A 13 -4.65 -2.88 10.11
C GLN A 13 -5.55 -2.67 8.88
N ALA A 14 -5.22 -1.72 8.00
CA ALA A 14 -6.02 -1.43 6.81
C ALA A 14 -6.20 -2.67 5.92
N ILE A 15 -5.13 -3.45 5.72
CA ILE A 15 -5.17 -4.69 4.94
C ILE A 15 -6.10 -5.71 5.60
N ARG A 16 -5.98 -5.94 6.90
CA ARG A 16 -6.87 -6.88 7.61
C ARG A 16 -8.33 -6.44 7.58
N ASP A 17 -8.59 -5.15 7.80
CA ASP A 17 -9.95 -4.60 7.82
C ASP A 17 -10.62 -4.73 6.44
N TYR A 18 -9.88 -4.53 5.35
CA TYR A 18 -10.37 -4.78 4.00
C TYR A 18 -10.76 -6.25 3.79
N HIS A 19 -9.89 -7.18 4.18
CA HIS A 19 -10.10 -8.62 3.97
C HIS A 19 -11.18 -9.24 4.88
N LEU A 20 -11.77 -8.45 5.81
CA LEU A 20 -12.99 -8.91 6.51
C LEU A 20 -14.18 -9.06 5.55
N THR A 21 -14.24 -8.27 4.51
CA THR A 21 -15.30 -8.32 3.47
C THR A 21 -14.78 -8.80 2.13
N ASP A 22 -13.49 -8.58 1.87
CA ASP A 22 -12.78 -8.92 0.63
C ASP A 22 -13.55 -8.51 -0.64
N ASN A 23 -14.03 -7.26 -0.63
CA ASN A 23 -14.88 -6.72 -1.68
C ASN A 23 -14.49 -5.28 -2.03
N VAL A 24 -14.16 -5.07 -3.30
CA VAL A 24 -13.72 -3.77 -3.86
C VAL A 24 -14.77 -2.65 -3.76
N ASP A 25 -16.02 -2.98 -3.50
CA ASP A 25 -17.12 -2.03 -3.34
C ASP A 25 -17.42 -1.71 -1.86
N THR A 26 -16.69 -2.32 -0.92
CA THR A 26 -16.85 -2.03 0.50
C THR A 26 -16.39 -0.62 0.82
N PRO A 27 -17.25 0.22 1.43
CA PRO A 27 -16.82 1.54 1.89
C PRO A 27 -15.73 1.45 2.95
N MET A 28 -14.69 2.28 2.82
CA MET A 28 -13.66 2.40 3.84
C MET A 28 -14.25 2.93 5.16
N ASN A 29 -14.00 2.19 6.24
CA ASN A 29 -14.29 2.65 7.61
C ASN A 29 -12.96 2.94 8.32
N ASN A 30 -12.43 4.16 8.12
CA ASN A 30 -11.16 4.57 8.69
C ASN A 30 -11.31 4.85 10.20
N PRO A 31 -10.60 4.13 11.09
CA PRO A 31 -10.74 4.29 12.53
C PRO A 31 -10.01 5.54 13.08
N TYR A 32 -9.20 6.20 12.27
CA TYR A 32 -8.39 7.36 12.67
C TYR A 32 -9.14 8.68 12.41
N GLU A 33 -8.78 9.71 13.18
CA GLU A 33 -9.36 11.04 13.03
C GLU A 33 -8.93 11.69 11.71
N ARG A 34 -9.90 12.24 10.98
CA ARG A 34 -9.66 12.92 9.71
C ARG A 34 -8.72 14.11 9.87
N GLY A 35 -7.76 14.24 8.95
CA GLY A 35 -6.74 15.31 8.99
C GLY A 35 -5.49 14.94 9.77
N THR A 36 -5.42 13.73 10.34
CA THR A 36 -4.19 13.19 10.94
C THR A 36 -3.37 12.40 9.94
N ILE A 37 -2.08 12.26 10.20
CA ILE A 37 -1.20 11.42 9.38
C ILE A 37 -1.65 9.95 9.40
N ASP A 38 -2.14 9.47 10.53
CA ASP A 38 -2.62 8.10 10.70
C ASP A 38 -3.83 7.82 9.81
N TYR A 39 -4.74 8.81 9.68
CA TYR A 39 -5.86 8.74 8.74
C TYR A 39 -5.36 8.58 7.30
N ASN A 40 -4.38 9.38 6.90
CA ASN A 40 -3.84 9.36 5.55
C ASN A 40 -3.07 8.05 5.26
N LEU A 41 -2.31 7.53 6.23
CA LEU A 41 -1.63 6.25 6.11
C LEU A 41 -2.61 5.09 5.93
N TYR A 42 -3.67 5.05 6.74
CA TYR A 42 -4.71 4.03 6.63
C TYR A 42 -5.42 4.11 5.28
N MET A 43 -5.84 5.33 4.87
CA MET A 43 -6.50 5.57 3.59
C MET A 43 -5.61 5.16 2.42
N LYS A 44 -4.31 5.48 2.49
CA LYS A 44 -3.32 5.10 1.48
C LYS A 44 -3.28 3.59 1.27
N CYS A 45 -3.15 2.84 2.36
CA CYS A 45 -3.08 1.39 2.29
C CYS A 45 -4.41 0.75 1.86
N TRP A 46 -5.54 1.32 2.28
CA TRP A 46 -6.86 0.88 1.82
C TRP A 46 -7.00 1.02 0.30
N ILE A 47 -6.64 2.19 -0.25
CA ILE A 47 -6.70 2.43 -1.70
C ILE A 47 -5.79 1.45 -2.45
N ASP A 48 -4.57 1.21 -1.97
CA ASP A 48 -3.64 0.26 -2.57
C ASP A 48 -4.21 -1.17 -2.55
N THR A 49 -4.86 -1.56 -1.47
CA THR A 49 -5.47 -2.88 -1.33
C THR A 49 -6.64 -3.05 -2.30
N VAL A 50 -7.54 -2.08 -2.39
CA VAL A 50 -8.65 -2.09 -3.36
C VAL A 50 -8.11 -2.14 -4.79
N GLN A 51 -7.08 -1.36 -5.10
CA GLN A 51 -6.48 -1.34 -6.43
C GLN A 51 -5.78 -2.66 -6.77
N TRP A 52 -5.14 -3.32 -5.81
CA TRP A 52 -4.59 -4.66 -6.01
C TRP A 52 -5.66 -5.64 -6.52
N HIS A 53 -6.82 -5.65 -5.88
CA HIS A 53 -7.93 -6.52 -6.29
C HIS A 53 -8.56 -6.10 -7.63
N PHE A 54 -8.62 -4.80 -7.94
CA PHE A 54 -9.01 -4.36 -9.29
C PHE A 54 -8.08 -4.92 -10.37
N GLU A 55 -6.76 -4.91 -10.12
CA GLU A 55 -5.77 -5.45 -11.03
C GLU A 55 -5.89 -6.97 -11.18
N ASP A 56 -6.32 -7.68 -10.14
CA ASP A 56 -6.59 -9.12 -10.25
C ASP A 56 -7.86 -9.39 -11.07
N ILE A 57 -8.93 -8.64 -10.85
CA ILE A 57 -10.19 -8.78 -11.60
C ILE A 57 -9.98 -8.49 -13.10
N ILE A 58 -9.25 -7.42 -13.45
CA ILE A 58 -9.07 -7.03 -14.87
C ILE A 58 -8.19 -8.01 -15.65
N ARG A 59 -7.43 -8.87 -14.96
CA ARG A 59 -6.61 -9.94 -15.60
C ARG A 59 -7.40 -11.17 -16.00
N ASP A 60 -8.67 -11.26 -15.63
CA ASP A 60 -9.51 -12.36 -16.08
C ASP A 60 -9.64 -12.31 -17.61
N PRO A 61 -9.14 -13.33 -18.35
CA PRO A 61 -9.21 -13.35 -19.81
C PRO A 61 -10.63 -13.47 -20.35
N HIS A 62 -11.61 -13.76 -19.50
CA HIS A 62 -13.02 -13.90 -19.85
C HIS A 62 -13.88 -12.72 -19.39
N ILE A 63 -13.29 -11.67 -18.83
CA ILE A 63 -14.02 -10.47 -18.37
C ILE A 63 -14.79 -9.86 -19.56
N ASP A 64 -16.01 -9.40 -19.29
CA ASP A 64 -16.79 -8.67 -20.30
C ASP A 64 -16.08 -7.36 -20.69
N PRO A 65 -15.98 -7.00 -21.98
CA PRO A 65 -15.25 -5.82 -22.42
C PRO A 65 -15.78 -4.49 -21.83
N ILE A 66 -17.09 -4.40 -21.56
CA ILE A 66 -17.69 -3.19 -20.96
C ILE A 66 -17.34 -3.13 -19.47
N GLU A 67 -17.39 -4.25 -18.79
CA GLU A 67 -16.96 -4.36 -17.39
C GLU A 67 -15.47 -4.04 -17.25
N ALA A 68 -14.62 -4.58 -18.13
CA ALA A 68 -13.19 -4.28 -18.18
C ALA A 68 -12.92 -2.78 -18.37
N LEU A 69 -13.65 -2.10 -19.26
CA LEU A 69 -13.53 -0.66 -19.47
C LEU A 69 -13.94 0.14 -18.23
N ASN A 70 -15.04 -0.26 -17.59
CA ASN A 70 -15.50 0.38 -16.34
C ASN A 70 -14.48 0.19 -15.22
N LEU A 71 -13.95 -1.01 -15.09
CA LEU A 71 -12.90 -1.32 -14.10
C LEU A 71 -11.63 -0.54 -14.37
N LYS A 72 -11.20 -0.42 -15.65
CA LYS A 72 -10.05 0.42 -16.04
C LYS A 72 -10.23 1.88 -15.59
N ARG A 73 -11.42 2.44 -15.75
CA ARG A 73 -11.73 3.80 -15.29
C ARG A 73 -11.67 3.93 -13.76
N ARG A 74 -12.05 2.88 -13.02
CA ARG A 74 -11.90 2.84 -11.56
C ARG A 74 -10.43 2.81 -11.17
N ILE A 75 -9.61 2.01 -11.84
CA ILE A 75 -8.15 1.95 -11.65
C ILE A 75 -7.52 3.31 -11.91
N ASP A 76 -7.89 4.00 -13.01
CA ASP A 76 -7.35 5.33 -13.32
C ASP A 76 -7.70 6.35 -12.24
N ARG A 77 -8.93 6.33 -11.73
CA ARG A 77 -9.35 7.19 -10.61
C ARG A 77 -8.57 6.85 -9.34
N SER A 78 -8.44 5.57 -9.00
CA SER A 78 -7.67 5.11 -7.84
C SER A 78 -6.21 5.57 -7.92
N ASN A 79 -5.58 5.54 -9.10
CA ASN A 79 -4.24 6.08 -9.30
C ASN A 79 -4.16 7.59 -9.06
N GLN A 80 -5.20 8.36 -9.45
CA GLN A 80 -5.26 9.78 -9.15
C GLN A 80 -5.39 10.02 -7.64
N ASP A 81 -6.33 9.33 -6.98
CA ASP A 81 -6.53 9.43 -5.53
C ASP A 81 -5.25 9.08 -4.75
N ARG A 82 -4.48 8.10 -5.22
CA ARG A 82 -3.16 7.76 -4.65
C ARG A 82 -2.17 8.93 -4.79
N THR A 83 -2.10 9.54 -5.96
CA THR A 83 -1.18 10.65 -6.22
C THR A 83 -1.53 11.85 -5.35
N ASP A 84 -2.80 12.22 -5.29
CA ASP A 84 -3.29 13.32 -4.45
C ASP A 84 -2.95 13.07 -2.98
N LEU A 85 -3.10 11.83 -2.51
CA LEU A 85 -2.78 11.46 -1.13
C LEU A 85 -1.27 11.48 -0.83
N VAL A 86 -0.42 11.13 -1.80
CA VAL A 86 1.04 11.29 -1.67
C VAL A 86 1.40 12.76 -1.49
N GLU A 87 0.76 13.68 -2.22
CA GLU A 87 0.96 15.13 -2.06
C GLU A 87 0.50 15.64 -0.68
N GLU A 88 -0.59 15.11 -0.14
CA GLU A 88 -1.05 15.43 1.22
C GLU A 88 -0.05 14.95 2.28
N ILE A 89 0.49 13.73 2.13
CA ILE A 89 1.50 13.17 3.04
C ILE A 89 2.79 13.99 2.95
N ASP A 90 3.23 14.41 1.77
CA ASP A 90 4.38 15.31 1.62
C ASP A 90 4.14 16.67 2.27
N SER A 91 2.93 17.19 2.17
CA SER A 91 2.55 18.44 2.84
C SER A 91 2.63 18.34 4.36
N TYR A 92 2.27 17.17 4.94
CA TYR A 92 2.48 16.88 6.35
C TYR A 92 3.96 16.95 6.73
N PHE A 93 4.86 16.32 5.97
CA PHE A 93 6.29 16.35 6.27
C PHE A 93 6.90 17.74 6.10
N ARG A 94 6.51 18.47 5.06
CA ARG A 94 6.94 19.87 4.85
C ARG A 94 6.54 20.76 6.02
N HIS A 95 5.32 20.61 6.54
CA HIS A 95 4.85 21.34 7.69
C HIS A 95 5.59 20.94 8.96
N LYS A 96 5.69 19.65 9.21
CA LYS A 96 6.36 19.07 10.41
C LYS A 96 7.82 19.53 10.54
N TYR A 97 8.53 19.66 9.42
CA TYR A 97 9.94 20.01 9.37
C TYR A 97 10.22 21.43 8.84
N SER A 98 9.20 22.30 8.82
CA SER A 98 9.31 23.67 8.27
C SER A 98 10.44 24.51 8.89
N GLU A 99 10.73 24.30 10.19
CA GLU A 99 11.77 25.01 10.93
C GLU A 99 13.16 24.37 10.82
N VAL A 100 13.28 23.21 10.18
CA VAL A 100 14.57 22.52 10.02
C VAL A 100 15.37 23.18 8.92
N LYS A 101 16.56 23.71 9.27
CA LYS A 101 17.48 24.33 8.32
C LYS A 101 18.21 23.26 7.53
N THR A 102 18.19 23.38 6.21
CA THR A 102 18.97 22.53 5.32
C THR A 102 20.46 22.74 5.56
N LEU A 103 21.23 21.65 5.69
CA LEU A 103 22.68 21.71 5.78
C LEU A 103 23.28 22.19 4.45
N PRO A 104 24.39 22.96 4.47
CA PRO A 104 25.02 23.44 3.24
C PRO A 104 25.45 22.34 2.27
N GLU A 105 25.82 21.18 2.80
CA GLU A 105 26.24 19.98 2.06
C GLU A 105 25.09 19.00 1.74
N ALA A 106 23.86 19.35 2.09
CA ALA A 106 22.70 18.49 1.84
C ALA A 106 22.54 18.24 0.34
N ARG A 107 22.39 16.97 -0.02
CA ARG A 107 22.13 16.57 -1.39
C ARG A 107 20.65 16.70 -1.70
N LEU A 108 20.33 17.15 -2.92
CA LEU A 108 18.96 17.10 -3.42
C LEU A 108 18.59 15.63 -3.68
N ASN A 109 17.52 15.18 -3.04
CA ASN A 109 16.91 13.89 -3.36
C ASN A 109 15.70 14.14 -4.28
N THR A 110 15.55 13.33 -5.30
CA THR A 110 14.41 13.38 -6.23
C THR A 110 13.20 12.63 -5.71
N GLU A 111 13.36 11.86 -4.62
CA GLU A 111 12.30 11.12 -3.97
C GLU A 111 11.92 11.78 -2.65
N SER A 112 10.63 12.04 -2.48
CA SER A 112 10.10 12.61 -1.25
C SER A 112 9.83 11.52 -0.20
N PRO A 113 9.68 11.88 1.10
CA PRO A 113 9.27 10.95 2.13
C PRO A 113 7.95 10.23 1.81
N ALA A 114 6.99 10.92 1.20
CA ALA A 114 5.69 10.32 0.86
C ALA A 114 5.80 9.25 -0.22
N TRP A 115 6.73 9.38 -1.19
CA TRP A 115 7.01 8.33 -2.15
C TRP A 115 7.63 7.07 -1.53
N ALA A 116 8.46 7.25 -0.49
CA ALA A 116 8.95 6.10 0.28
C ALA A 116 7.82 5.40 1.03
N ILE A 117 6.88 6.17 1.60
CA ILE A 117 5.68 5.66 2.28
C ILE A 117 4.76 4.94 1.27
N ASP A 118 4.59 5.47 0.06
CA ASP A 118 3.83 4.81 -1.01
C ASP A 118 4.38 3.41 -1.29
N ARG A 119 5.70 3.29 -1.44
CA ARG A 119 6.35 1.98 -1.63
C ARG A 119 6.21 1.07 -0.41
N LEU A 120 6.31 1.62 0.80
CA LEU A 120 6.19 0.86 2.03
C LEU A 120 4.78 0.25 2.18
N SER A 121 3.73 1.01 1.84
CA SER A 121 2.35 0.53 1.84
C SER A 121 2.15 -0.64 0.86
N ILE A 122 2.63 -0.49 -0.38
CA ILE A 122 2.59 -1.56 -1.39
C ILE A 122 3.40 -2.78 -0.95
N LEU A 123 4.55 -2.56 -0.29
CA LEU A 123 5.38 -3.65 0.23
C LEU A 123 4.68 -4.41 1.36
N ALA A 124 3.99 -3.71 2.26
CA ALA A 124 3.18 -4.34 3.31
C ALA A 124 2.09 -5.26 2.71
N LEU A 125 1.42 -4.80 1.65
CA LEU A 125 0.41 -5.58 0.93
C LEU A 125 1.04 -6.80 0.22
N LYS A 126 2.18 -6.65 -0.43
CA LYS A 126 2.93 -7.78 -1.03
C LYS A 126 3.32 -8.82 0.01
N ILE A 127 3.76 -8.40 1.18
CA ILE A 127 4.11 -9.30 2.29
C ILE A 127 2.87 -10.06 2.76
N TYR A 128 1.74 -9.39 2.89
CA TYR A 128 0.48 -10.02 3.28
C TYR A 128 0.10 -11.14 2.31
N HIS A 129 -0.04 -10.84 1.02
CA HIS A 129 -0.40 -11.84 0.02
C HIS A 129 0.66 -12.93 -0.18
N MET A 130 1.95 -12.61 0.01
CA MET A 130 2.99 -13.64 -0.06
C MET A 130 2.90 -14.62 1.13
N ARG A 131 2.52 -14.15 2.33
CA ARG A 131 2.24 -15.04 3.48
C ARG A 131 1.08 -15.97 3.19
N GLU A 132 -0.03 -15.46 2.62
CA GLU A 132 -1.14 -16.30 2.20
C GLU A 132 -0.68 -17.42 1.24
N GLN A 133 0.19 -17.10 0.27
CA GLN A 133 0.72 -18.11 -0.65
C GLN A 133 1.61 -19.14 0.04
N VAL A 134 2.36 -18.79 1.06
CA VAL A 134 3.17 -19.72 1.87
C VAL A 134 2.27 -20.64 2.71
N GLU A 135 1.15 -20.13 3.20
CA GLU A 135 0.22 -20.83 4.09
C GLU A 135 -0.84 -21.66 3.34
N ARG A 136 -0.90 -21.58 2.00
CA ARG A 136 -1.88 -22.32 1.19
C ARG A 136 -1.75 -23.82 1.37
N ASN A 137 -2.86 -24.46 1.77
CA ASN A 137 -2.93 -25.91 1.95
C ASN A 137 -3.19 -26.69 0.65
N ASP A 138 -3.66 -25.98 -0.39
CA ASP A 138 -3.98 -26.52 -1.72
C ASP A 138 -2.81 -26.40 -2.72
N ALA A 139 -1.70 -25.78 -2.33
CA ALA A 139 -0.48 -25.64 -3.12
C ALA A 139 0.53 -26.75 -2.77
N ASP A 140 1.34 -27.14 -3.76
CA ASP A 140 2.42 -28.11 -3.57
C ASP A 140 3.59 -27.51 -2.74
N ASP A 141 4.44 -28.39 -2.22
CA ASP A 141 5.57 -28.01 -1.36
C ASP A 141 6.59 -27.14 -2.12
N GLU A 142 6.77 -27.38 -3.42
CA GLU A 142 7.69 -26.59 -4.24
C GLU A 142 7.21 -25.15 -4.41
N HIS A 143 5.92 -24.95 -4.65
CA HIS A 143 5.30 -23.62 -4.72
C HIS A 143 5.47 -22.89 -3.39
N ARG A 144 5.13 -23.53 -2.27
CA ARG A 144 5.25 -22.93 -0.92
C ARG A 144 6.69 -22.56 -0.60
N ALA A 145 7.65 -23.41 -0.93
CA ALA A 145 9.08 -23.12 -0.72
C ALA A 145 9.57 -21.92 -1.56
N ARG A 146 9.14 -21.81 -2.82
CA ARG A 146 9.44 -20.64 -3.66
C ARG A 146 8.83 -19.36 -3.09
N CYS A 147 7.60 -19.43 -2.58
CA CYS A 147 6.93 -18.29 -1.97
C CYS A 147 7.60 -17.89 -0.65
N ALA A 148 8.03 -18.84 0.18
CA ALA A 148 8.78 -18.57 1.40
C ALA A 148 10.10 -17.82 1.10
N ALA A 149 10.88 -18.27 0.12
CA ALA A 149 12.09 -17.58 -0.29
C ALA A 149 11.83 -16.13 -0.78
N LYS A 150 10.72 -15.90 -1.49
CA LYS A 150 10.32 -14.54 -1.90
C LYS A 150 9.88 -13.70 -0.70
N LEU A 151 9.18 -14.30 0.25
CA LEU A 151 8.76 -13.62 1.48
C LEU A 151 9.96 -13.12 2.28
N ASP A 152 11.03 -13.93 2.40
CA ASP A 152 12.26 -13.53 3.08
C ASP A 152 12.88 -12.29 2.43
N VAL A 153 12.91 -12.23 1.09
CA VAL A 153 13.38 -11.04 0.36
C VAL A 153 12.51 -9.82 0.63
N LEU A 154 11.17 -9.96 0.64
CA LEU A 154 10.26 -8.85 0.93
C LEU A 154 10.42 -8.33 2.37
N LEU A 155 10.65 -9.23 3.33
CA LEU A 155 10.90 -8.86 4.73
C LEU A 155 12.23 -8.12 4.90
N GLU A 156 13.26 -8.47 4.14
CA GLU A 156 14.51 -7.70 4.11
C GLU A 156 14.31 -6.32 3.49
N GLN A 157 13.63 -6.23 2.35
CA GLN A 157 13.26 -4.94 1.74
C GLN A 157 12.47 -4.03 2.68
N GLN A 158 11.63 -4.59 3.54
CA GLN A 158 10.88 -3.82 4.53
C GLN A 158 11.78 -3.20 5.61
N LYS A 159 12.91 -3.82 5.92
CA LYS A 159 13.91 -3.27 6.85
C LYS A 159 14.75 -2.19 6.19
N ASP A 160 15.04 -2.35 4.90
CA ASP A 160 15.86 -1.41 4.14
C ASP A 160 15.11 -0.11 3.81
N LEU A 161 13.79 -0.16 3.67
CA LEU A 161 12.92 0.95 3.33
C LEU A 161 12.44 1.71 4.58
#